data_0639095188468dc2d551b004943d3350
#
_entry.id   0639095188468dc2d551b004943d3350
#
_cell.length_a   1.000
_cell.length_b   1.000
_cell.length_c   1.000
_cell.angle_alpha   90.00
_cell.angle_beta   90.00
_cell.angle_gamma   90.00
#
_symmetry.space_group_name_H-M   'P 1'
#
loop_
_entity.id
_entity.type
_entity.pdbx_description
1 polymer ?
#
loop_
_entity_poly.entity_id
_entity_poly.type
_entity_poly.pdbx_seq_one_letter_code
_entity_poly.pdbx_strand_id
1 'polypeptide(L)'
;MLQFLIEWPHPIIRQYLETGQSPQSTFSITIPKTPEVMRKMQNVFDIRINKKAKFSPSALNYYLDCPLKFYYIYVAELSAPEQVSAEIDSATFGSIFHLAAENIYKDLTAHNNVIDKETLEVLLHNEVKLQDYVDVAFKELFFNVSQDEKPEYNGVQLINSAVISRYLKQLLENDLRYTPFTFVGSEQPVQEDIEIKTPKGIIKSRIGGIIDRLDSKDGTLRIVDYKTGGDADTPPNVESLFTPAKKRSNYVFQTFLYAAIMCRKQPLKVAPSLLYIHRAATETYSPVIQMGESRKPKEPVEDFSIYETEFRERLQVLLEDIFNPEIPFTQTEIVEKCTYCDFKTLCKR
;
A
#
# COMPACT_ATOMS: atom_id res chain seq x y z
N MET A 1 -1.29 7.30 -57.07
CA MET A 1 -1.98 8.12 -56.03
C MET A 1 -1.25 9.45 -55.76
N LEU A 2 0.05 9.45 -55.44
CA LEU A 2 0.82 10.67 -55.17
C LEU A 2 0.89 11.60 -56.42
N GLN A 3 1.06 11.06 -57.62
CA GLN A 3 1.14 11.80 -58.84
C GLN A 3 -0.21 12.49 -59.19
N PHE A 4 -1.33 11.81 -58.92
CA PHE A 4 -2.69 12.37 -59.08
C PHE A 4 -2.94 13.55 -58.13
N LEU A 5 -2.42 13.52 -56.89
CA LEU A 5 -2.56 14.62 -55.94
C LEU A 5 -1.70 15.84 -56.30
N ILE A 6 -0.56 15.63 -57.03
CA ILE A 6 0.31 16.73 -57.51
C ILE A 6 -0.29 17.46 -58.71
N GLU A 7 -1.05 16.76 -59.54
CA GLU A 7 -1.69 17.32 -60.72
C GLU A 7 -3.08 17.96 -60.48
N TRP A 8 -3.61 17.79 -59.24
CA TRP A 8 -4.91 18.35 -58.88
C TRP A 8 -4.79 19.80 -58.39
N PRO A 9 -5.67 20.74 -58.82
CA PRO A 9 -5.53 22.16 -58.51
C PRO A 9 -5.93 22.53 -57.06
N HIS A 10 -5.85 21.62 -56.11
CA HIS A 10 -6.09 21.92 -54.71
C HIS A 10 -4.80 22.25 -53.97
N PRO A 11 -4.82 23.17 -52.99
CA PRO A 11 -3.64 23.47 -52.19
C PRO A 11 -3.20 22.25 -51.38
N ILE A 12 -2.01 21.75 -51.68
CA ILE A 12 -1.39 20.64 -50.90
C ILE A 12 -0.67 21.25 -49.72
N ILE A 13 -1.21 21.02 -48.51
CA ILE A 13 -0.51 21.38 -47.28
C ILE A 13 0.45 20.24 -46.96
N ARG A 14 1.73 20.51 -47.10
CA ARG A 14 2.77 19.58 -46.68
C ARG A 14 3.05 19.77 -45.19
N GLN A 15 2.70 18.81 -44.38
CA GLN A 15 3.16 18.72 -42.97
C GLN A 15 4.37 17.83 -42.92
N TYR A 16 5.48 18.36 -42.45
CA TYR A 16 6.68 17.57 -42.16
C TYR A 16 6.61 17.13 -40.69
N LEU A 17 6.66 15.82 -40.44
CA LEU A 17 6.92 15.28 -39.13
C LEU A 17 8.45 15.34 -38.90
N GLU A 18 8.90 16.31 -38.13
CA GLU A 18 10.27 16.31 -37.64
C GLU A 18 10.39 15.22 -36.55
N THR A 19 11.10 14.16 -36.89
CA THR A 19 11.45 13.12 -35.91
C THR A 19 12.53 13.66 -34.97
N GLY A 20 12.23 13.80 -33.69
CA GLY A 20 13.20 14.13 -32.65
C GLY A 20 12.79 15.18 -31.62
N GLN A 21 11.71 15.89 -31.86
CA GLN A 21 11.13 16.76 -30.83
C GLN A 21 9.76 16.19 -30.42
N SER A 22 9.77 15.37 -29.38
CA SER A 22 8.53 15.24 -28.59
C SER A 22 8.18 16.65 -28.13
N PRO A 23 7.00 17.20 -28.44
CA PRO A 23 6.59 18.44 -27.83
C PRO A 23 6.66 18.20 -26.32
N GLN A 24 7.60 18.86 -25.64
CA GLN A 24 7.52 18.99 -24.19
C GLN A 24 6.21 19.73 -23.95
N SER A 25 5.14 18.97 -23.68
CA SER A 25 3.88 19.59 -23.35
C SER A 25 4.08 20.26 -21.98
N THR A 26 4.29 21.56 -21.98
CA THR A 26 4.23 22.42 -20.80
C THR A 26 2.81 22.47 -20.22
N PHE A 27 1.91 21.62 -20.72
CA PHE A 27 0.52 21.59 -20.33
C PHE A 27 0.36 20.78 -19.05
N SER A 28 0.17 21.50 -17.95
CA SER A 28 -0.17 20.88 -16.65
C SER A 28 -1.69 20.80 -16.53
N ILE A 29 -2.22 19.60 -16.32
CA ILE A 29 -3.63 19.38 -16.06
C ILE A 29 -3.93 19.77 -14.61
N THR A 30 -4.91 20.66 -14.46
CA THR A 30 -5.40 21.11 -13.17
C THR A 30 -6.91 21.00 -13.14
N ILE A 31 -7.46 20.34 -12.13
CA ILE A 31 -8.91 20.20 -11.91
C ILE A 31 -9.32 21.04 -10.70
N PRO A 32 -10.10 22.10 -10.89
CA PRO A 32 -10.57 22.91 -9.77
C PRO A 32 -11.59 22.12 -8.93
N LYS A 33 -11.59 22.35 -7.63
CA LYS A 33 -12.57 21.76 -6.70
C LYS A 33 -13.89 22.56 -6.74
N THR A 34 -14.59 22.46 -7.86
CA THR A 34 -15.90 23.08 -8.05
C THR A 34 -16.91 22.55 -7.02
N PRO A 35 -18.05 23.23 -6.80
CA PRO A 35 -19.10 22.73 -5.91
C PRO A 35 -19.58 21.32 -6.25
N GLU A 36 -19.58 20.94 -7.54
CA GLU A 36 -19.91 19.59 -7.99
C GLU A 36 -18.85 18.58 -7.57
N VAL A 37 -17.58 18.88 -7.79
CA VAL A 37 -16.45 18.05 -7.37
C VAL A 37 -16.46 17.87 -5.86
N MET A 38 -16.66 18.96 -5.10
CA MET A 38 -16.75 18.89 -3.64
C MET A 38 -17.91 18.03 -3.15
N ARG A 39 -19.05 18.06 -3.82
CA ARG A 39 -20.19 17.18 -3.50
C ARG A 39 -19.85 15.71 -3.77
N LYS A 40 -19.19 15.39 -4.88
CA LYS A 40 -18.71 14.02 -5.13
C LYS A 40 -17.74 13.54 -4.05
N MET A 41 -16.78 14.38 -3.65
CA MET A 41 -15.86 14.07 -2.56
C MET A 41 -16.59 13.80 -1.24
N GLN A 42 -17.62 14.59 -0.90
CA GLN A 42 -18.44 14.34 0.28
C GLN A 42 -19.18 13.00 0.20
N ASN A 43 -19.72 12.65 -0.97
CA ASN A 43 -20.37 11.33 -1.16
C ASN A 43 -19.40 10.17 -0.96
N VAL A 44 -18.13 10.34 -1.27
CA VAL A 44 -17.11 9.30 -1.11
C VAL A 44 -16.58 9.23 0.32
N PHE A 45 -16.35 10.38 0.97
CA PHE A 45 -15.57 10.46 2.19
C PHE A 45 -16.32 10.94 3.44
N ASP A 46 -17.59 11.36 3.36
CA ASP A 46 -18.38 11.77 4.53
C ASP A 46 -19.23 10.60 5.05
N ILE A 47 -18.96 10.13 6.27
CA ILE A 47 -19.67 9.00 6.90
C ILE A 47 -21.15 9.28 7.16
N ARG A 48 -21.57 10.54 7.16
CA ARG A 48 -22.99 10.93 7.30
C ARG A 48 -23.79 10.61 6.03
N ILE A 49 -23.12 10.65 4.87
CA ILE A 49 -23.68 10.37 3.55
C ILE A 49 -23.43 8.90 3.17
N ASN A 50 -22.20 8.44 3.32
CA ASN A 50 -21.76 7.09 2.96
C ASN A 50 -21.17 6.39 4.20
N LYS A 51 -21.89 5.44 4.77
CA LYS A 51 -21.46 4.69 5.96
C LYS A 51 -20.15 3.91 5.77
N LYS A 52 -19.77 3.63 4.51
CA LYS A 52 -18.51 2.96 4.15
C LYS A 52 -17.38 3.96 3.86
N ALA A 53 -17.65 5.27 3.91
CA ALA A 53 -16.67 6.31 3.65
C ALA A 53 -15.43 6.13 4.53
N LYS A 54 -14.26 6.13 3.91
CA LYS A 54 -12.97 5.92 4.60
C LYS A 54 -11.80 6.41 3.74
N PHE A 55 -10.87 7.11 4.38
CA PHE A 55 -9.53 7.30 3.84
C PHE A 55 -8.65 6.11 4.19
N SER A 56 -8.31 5.31 3.19
CA SER A 56 -7.29 4.28 3.33
C SER A 56 -5.88 4.89 3.24
N PRO A 57 -4.83 4.20 3.75
CA PRO A 57 -3.45 4.62 3.52
C PRO A 57 -3.13 4.82 2.05
N SER A 58 -3.66 3.97 1.16
CA SER A 58 -3.47 4.09 -0.29
C SER A 58 -4.09 5.38 -0.84
N ALA A 59 -5.29 5.76 -0.39
CA ALA A 59 -5.94 7.00 -0.82
C ALA A 59 -5.10 8.23 -0.44
N LEU A 60 -4.62 8.28 0.80
CA LEU A 60 -3.76 9.36 1.28
C LEU A 60 -2.42 9.39 0.56
N ASN A 61 -1.81 8.23 0.34
CA ASN A 61 -0.57 8.09 -0.43
C ASN A 61 -0.74 8.57 -1.87
N TYR A 62 -1.86 8.25 -2.54
CA TYR A 62 -2.12 8.76 -3.89
C TYR A 62 -2.25 10.27 -3.93
N TYR A 63 -2.93 10.89 -2.95
CA TYR A 63 -3.01 12.34 -2.88
C TYR A 63 -1.64 12.99 -2.68
N LEU A 64 -0.84 12.47 -1.76
CA LEU A 64 0.52 12.94 -1.49
C LEU A 64 1.47 12.78 -2.69
N ASP A 65 1.33 11.69 -3.44
CA ASP A 65 2.18 11.44 -4.61
C ASP A 65 1.71 12.21 -5.86
N CYS A 66 0.41 12.33 -6.06
CA CYS A 66 -0.21 13.06 -7.18
C CYS A 66 -1.69 13.35 -6.90
N PRO A 67 -2.06 14.60 -6.53
CA PRO A 67 -3.46 14.97 -6.29
C PRO A 67 -4.40 14.63 -7.46
N LEU A 68 -3.91 14.74 -8.70
CA LEU A 68 -4.70 14.40 -9.89
C LEU A 68 -4.98 12.89 -9.99
N LYS A 69 -4.01 12.02 -9.61
CA LYS A 69 -4.25 10.56 -9.55
C LYS A 69 -5.32 10.22 -8.51
N PHE A 70 -5.27 10.85 -7.34
CA PHE A 70 -6.31 10.71 -6.32
C PHE A 70 -7.69 11.11 -6.89
N TYR A 71 -7.79 12.24 -7.58
CA TYR A 71 -9.03 12.69 -8.22
C TYR A 71 -9.56 11.66 -9.20
N TYR A 72 -8.72 11.13 -10.10
CA TYR A 72 -9.15 10.15 -11.09
C TYR A 72 -9.72 8.89 -10.45
N ILE A 73 -9.05 8.35 -9.44
CA ILE A 73 -9.47 7.11 -8.79
C ILE A 73 -10.72 7.31 -7.92
N TYR A 74 -10.72 8.32 -7.05
CA TYR A 74 -11.73 8.42 -5.98
C TYR A 74 -12.87 9.38 -6.29
N VAL A 75 -12.70 10.34 -7.17
CA VAL A 75 -13.72 11.36 -7.45
C VAL A 75 -14.33 11.20 -8.84
N ALA A 76 -13.49 10.85 -9.83
CA ALA A 76 -13.92 10.54 -11.19
C ALA A 76 -14.21 9.05 -11.39
N GLU A 77 -13.86 8.19 -10.41
CA GLU A 77 -14.11 6.74 -10.40
C GLU A 77 -13.53 6.03 -11.65
N LEU A 78 -12.36 6.49 -12.10
CA LEU A 78 -11.65 5.88 -13.22
C LEU A 78 -10.79 4.72 -12.71
N SER A 79 -10.83 3.61 -13.43
CA SER A 79 -9.95 2.46 -13.22
C SER A 79 -9.15 2.17 -14.49
N ALA A 80 -7.96 1.60 -14.32
CA ALA A 80 -7.24 1.02 -15.45
C ALA A 80 -8.05 -0.18 -16.01
N PRO A 81 -8.01 -0.41 -17.33
CA PRO A 81 -8.58 -1.63 -17.88
C PRO A 81 -7.92 -2.87 -17.26
N GLU A 82 -8.73 -3.81 -16.83
CA GLU A 82 -8.22 -5.10 -16.37
C GLU A 82 -7.51 -5.81 -17.52
N GLN A 83 -6.23 -6.10 -17.35
CA GLN A 83 -5.49 -6.94 -18.27
C GLN A 83 -5.64 -8.38 -17.78
N VAL A 84 -6.39 -9.19 -18.50
CA VAL A 84 -6.43 -10.63 -18.24
C VAL A 84 -5.06 -11.21 -18.59
N SER A 85 -4.25 -11.51 -17.59
CA SER A 85 -2.96 -12.16 -17.73
C SER A 85 -3.04 -13.57 -17.18
N ALA A 86 -2.45 -14.52 -17.91
CA ALA A 86 -2.21 -15.87 -17.38
C ALA A 86 -1.03 -15.91 -16.38
N GLU A 87 -0.32 -14.80 -16.25
CA GLU A 87 0.81 -14.64 -15.34
C GLU A 87 0.36 -13.96 -14.04
N ILE A 88 0.99 -14.38 -12.95
CA ILE A 88 0.77 -13.81 -11.63
C ILE A 88 1.50 -12.47 -11.55
N ASP A 89 0.75 -11.38 -11.38
CA ASP A 89 1.32 -10.06 -11.13
C ASP A 89 1.82 -9.93 -9.68
N SER A 90 2.56 -8.85 -9.40
CA SER A 90 3.14 -8.61 -8.08
C SER A 90 2.08 -8.42 -6.97
N ALA A 91 0.90 -7.91 -7.31
CA ALA A 91 -0.18 -7.70 -6.35
C ALA A 91 -0.83 -9.03 -5.98
N THR A 92 -1.14 -9.86 -6.98
CA THR A 92 -1.66 -11.22 -6.79
C THR A 92 -0.67 -12.09 -6.02
N PHE A 93 0.63 -12.03 -6.36
CA PHE A 93 1.70 -12.72 -5.62
C PHE A 93 1.69 -12.31 -4.13
N GLY A 94 1.61 -11.01 -3.85
CA GLY A 94 1.52 -10.51 -2.48
C GLY A 94 0.28 -11.03 -1.76
N SER A 95 -0.89 -10.97 -2.40
CA SER A 95 -2.15 -11.43 -1.81
C SER A 95 -2.12 -12.93 -1.47
N ILE A 96 -1.55 -13.77 -2.35
CA ILE A 96 -1.40 -15.22 -2.09
C ILE A 96 -0.49 -15.44 -0.87
N PHE A 97 0.65 -14.71 -0.78
CA PHE A 97 1.54 -14.80 0.38
C PHE A 97 0.81 -14.39 1.68
N HIS A 98 0.06 -13.26 1.68
CA HIS A 98 -0.67 -12.79 2.85
C HIS A 98 -1.71 -13.80 3.33
N LEU A 99 -2.50 -14.36 2.41
CA LEU A 99 -3.51 -15.37 2.76
C LEU A 99 -2.86 -16.65 3.31
N ALA A 100 -1.77 -17.12 2.70
CA ALA A 100 -1.05 -18.29 3.19
C ALA A 100 -0.46 -18.04 4.60
N ALA A 101 0.13 -16.87 4.83
CA ALA A 101 0.62 -16.46 6.15
C ALA A 101 -0.52 -16.35 7.18
N GLU A 102 -1.65 -15.75 6.82
CA GLU A 102 -2.84 -15.68 7.67
C GLU A 102 -3.31 -17.08 8.10
N ASN A 103 -3.41 -18.01 7.16
CA ASN A 103 -3.84 -19.39 7.44
C ASN A 103 -2.87 -20.10 8.38
N ILE A 104 -1.55 -19.89 8.23
CA ILE A 104 -0.55 -20.42 9.15
C ILE A 104 -0.82 -19.93 10.57
N TYR A 105 -0.97 -18.63 10.79
CA TYR A 105 -1.16 -18.09 12.14
C TYR A 105 -2.51 -18.46 12.74
N LYS A 106 -3.57 -18.57 11.93
CA LYS A 106 -4.87 -19.10 12.38
C LYS A 106 -4.75 -20.53 12.92
N ASP A 107 -4.03 -21.39 12.21
CA ASP A 107 -3.81 -22.78 12.64
C ASP A 107 -2.93 -22.85 13.89
N LEU A 108 -1.82 -22.11 13.92
CA LEU A 108 -0.90 -22.12 15.07
C LEU A 108 -1.58 -21.63 16.35
N THR A 109 -2.57 -20.75 16.23
CA THR A 109 -3.25 -20.11 17.36
C THR A 109 -4.64 -20.67 17.63
N ALA A 110 -5.04 -21.76 16.98
CA ALA A 110 -6.36 -22.37 17.15
C ALA A 110 -6.68 -22.76 18.61
N HIS A 111 -5.69 -23.07 19.41
CA HIS A 111 -5.84 -23.49 20.81
C HIS A 111 -5.16 -22.57 21.82
N ASN A 112 -4.12 -21.86 21.41
CA ASN A 112 -3.36 -20.96 22.26
C ASN A 112 -2.77 -19.82 21.44
N ASN A 113 -2.96 -18.59 21.89
CA ASN A 113 -2.45 -17.41 21.19
C ASN A 113 -0.94 -17.16 21.42
N VAL A 114 -0.29 -17.89 22.33
CA VAL A 114 1.15 -17.77 22.53
C VAL A 114 1.89 -18.64 21.54
N ILE A 115 2.73 -18.01 20.74
CA ILE A 115 3.60 -18.68 19.79
C ILE A 115 4.98 -18.82 20.41
N ASP A 116 5.40 -20.04 20.62
CA ASP A 116 6.69 -20.41 21.16
C ASP A 116 7.64 -20.99 20.10
N LYS A 117 8.86 -21.24 20.51
CA LYS A 117 9.91 -21.75 19.64
C LYS A 117 9.60 -23.14 19.08
N GLU A 118 9.12 -24.03 19.93
CA GLU A 118 8.85 -25.42 19.57
C GLU A 118 7.78 -25.53 18.49
N THR A 119 6.71 -24.78 18.65
CA THR A 119 5.60 -24.72 17.69
C THR A 119 6.08 -24.30 16.28
N LEU A 120 6.94 -23.26 16.20
CA LEU A 120 7.48 -22.79 14.93
C LEU A 120 8.50 -23.77 14.32
N GLU A 121 9.36 -24.40 15.14
CA GLU A 121 10.34 -25.38 14.66
C GLU A 121 9.65 -26.61 14.06
N VAL A 122 8.57 -27.11 14.67
CA VAL A 122 7.78 -28.21 14.11
C VAL A 122 7.23 -27.87 12.73
N LEU A 123 6.69 -26.66 12.56
CA LEU A 123 6.14 -26.24 11.26
C LEU A 123 7.24 -26.00 10.21
N LEU A 124 8.37 -25.39 10.59
CA LEU A 124 9.51 -25.15 9.70
C LEU A 124 10.05 -26.42 9.06
N HIS A 125 10.01 -27.56 9.78
CA HIS A 125 10.43 -28.86 9.26
C HIS A 125 9.36 -29.59 8.45
N ASN A 126 8.13 -29.06 8.38
CA ASN A 126 7.02 -29.67 7.64
C ASN A 126 6.78 -28.96 6.29
N GLU A 127 7.62 -29.28 5.31
CA GLU A 127 7.53 -28.67 3.96
C GLU A 127 6.21 -28.96 3.27
N VAL A 128 5.61 -30.13 3.49
CA VAL A 128 4.33 -30.50 2.90
C VAL A 128 3.25 -29.58 3.42
N LYS A 129 3.19 -29.35 4.73
CA LYS A 129 2.19 -28.47 5.33
C LYS A 129 2.36 -27.00 4.88
N LEU A 130 3.60 -26.53 4.73
CA LEU A 130 3.86 -25.19 4.19
C LEU A 130 3.39 -25.06 2.74
N GLN A 131 3.58 -26.10 1.92
CA GLN A 131 3.10 -26.11 0.54
C GLN A 131 1.56 -26.16 0.49
N ASP A 132 0.91 -26.89 1.39
CA ASP A 132 -0.55 -26.94 1.47
C ASP A 132 -1.18 -25.55 1.70
N TYR A 133 -0.57 -24.71 2.57
CA TYR A 133 -1.04 -23.33 2.77
C TYR A 133 -0.91 -22.48 1.49
N VAL A 134 0.15 -22.68 0.74
CA VAL A 134 0.34 -22.00 -0.55
C VAL A 134 -0.71 -22.48 -1.56
N ASP A 135 -0.94 -23.77 -1.66
CA ASP A 135 -1.93 -24.35 -2.60
C ASP A 135 -3.36 -23.90 -2.28
N VAL A 136 -3.72 -23.82 -1.00
CA VAL A 136 -5.00 -23.26 -0.55
C VAL A 136 -5.16 -21.81 -1.01
N ALA A 137 -4.15 -20.98 -0.81
CA ALA A 137 -4.19 -19.58 -1.19
C ALA A 137 -4.23 -19.39 -2.73
N PHE A 138 -3.51 -20.21 -3.50
CA PHE A 138 -3.57 -20.23 -4.96
C PHE A 138 -4.95 -20.61 -5.48
N LYS A 139 -5.59 -21.65 -4.90
CA LYS A 139 -6.92 -22.07 -5.27
C LYS A 139 -7.93 -20.94 -5.10
N GLU A 140 -7.86 -20.25 -3.97
CA GLU A 140 -8.81 -19.20 -3.61
C GLU A 140 -8.60 -17.92 -4.44
N LEU A 141 -7.37 -17.42 -4.56
CA LEU A 141 -7.11 -16.10 -5.10
C LEU A 141 -6.73 -16.06 -6.58
N PHE A 142 -6.26 -17.16 -7.13
CA PHE A 142 -5.80 -17.20 -8.52
C PHE A 142 -6.65 -18.11 -9.40
N PHE A 143 -6.83 -19.36 -8.98
CA PHE A 143 -7.60 -20.32 -9.79
C PHE A 143 -9.12 -20.17 -9.63
N ASN A 144 -9.59 -19.60 -8.51
CA ASN A 144 -11.01 -19.49 -8.14
C ASN A 144 -11.74 -20.86 -8.23
N VAL A 145 -11.09 -21.91 -7.74
CA VAL A 145 -11.62 -23.28 -7.72
C VAL A 145 -11.90 -23.74 -6.30
N SER A 146 -12.68 -24.81 -6.16
CA SER A 146 -12.99 -25.39 -4.86
C SER A 146 -11.76 -25.99 -4.19
N GLN A 147 -11.77 -26.13 -2.85
CA GLN A 147 -10.65 -26.69 -2.10
C GLN A 147 -10.40 -28.17 -2.42
N ASP A 148 -11.39 -28.90 -2.92
CA ASP A 148 -11.27 -30.31 -3.31
C ASP A 148 -10.58 -30.51 -4.67
N GLU A 149 -10.49 -29.47 -5.48
CA GLU A 149 -9.80 -29.52 -6.77
C GLU A 149 -8.30 -29.38 -6.60
N LYS A 150 -7.53 -30.11 -7.42
CA LYS A 150 -6.06 -29.95 -7.46
C LYS A 150 -5.74 -28.89 -8.51
N PRO A 151 -5.01 -27.83 -8.15
CA PRO A 151 -4.59 -26.82 -9.12
C PRO A 151 -3.58 -27.42 -10.10
N GLU A 152 -3.79 -27.18 -11.39
CA GLU A 152 -2.81 -27.50 -12.42
C GLU A 152 -1.91 -26.28 -12.65
N TYR A 153 -0.76 -26.28 -12.03
CA TYR A 153 0.24 -25.22 -12.18
C TYR A 153 0.95 -25.30 -13.53
N ASN A 154 1.04 -24.20 -14.24
CA ASN A 154 2.02 -24.07 -15.31
C ASN A 154 3.43 -23.81 -14.73
N GLY A 155 4.47 -23.78 -15.60
CA GLY A 155 5.85 -23.65 -15.15
C GLY A 155 6.13 -22.37 -14.36
N VAL A 156 5.52 -21.22 -14.73
CA VAL A 156 5.70 -19.94 -14.03
C VAL A 156 5.00 -19.97 -12.68
N GLN A 157 3.80 -20.53 -12.62
CA GLN A 157 3.03 -20.68 -11.39
C GLN A 157 3.72 -21.61 -10.39
N LEU A 158 4.37 -22.70 -10.86
CA LEU A 158 5.19 -23.58 -10.01
C LEU A 158 6.36 -22.82 -9.38
N ILE A 159 7.04 -21.97 -10.17
CA ILE A 159 8.13 -21.12 -9.64
C ILE A 159 7.59 -20.18 -8.58
N ASN A 160 6.48 -19.47 -8.85
CA ASN A 160 5.86 -18.55 -7.89
C ASN A 160 5.44 -19.27 -6.60
N SER A 161 4.83 -20.45 -6.72
CA SER A 161 4.45 -21.29 -5.56
C SER A 161 5.67 -21.66 -4.72
N ALA A 162 6.77 -22.10 -5.36
CA ALA A 162 8.01 -22.43 -4.64
C ALA A 162 8.64 -21.21 -3.96
N VAL A 163 8.59 -20.03 -4.60
CA VAL A 163 9.10 -18.77 -4.01
C VAL A 163 8.25 -18.37 -2.80
N ILE A 164 6.92 -18.46 -2.89
CA ILE A 164 6.02 -18.15 -1.78
C ILE A 164 6.25 -19.12 -0.61
N SER A 165 6.40 -20.43 -0.87
CA SER A 165 6.72 -21.42 0.16
C SER A 165 8.04 -21.08 0.87
N ARG A 166 9.07 -20.66 0.11
CA ARG A 166 10.34 -20.17 0.67
C ARG A 166 10.14 -18.90 1.52
N TYR A 167 9.30 -17.98 1.08
CA TYR A 167 9.00 -16.76 1.81
C TYR A 167 8.29 -17.04 3.13
N LEU A 168 7.39 -18.03 3.17
CA LEU A 168 6.78 -18.48 4.42
C LEU A 168 7.82 -19.04 5.39
N LYS A 169 8.80 -19.82 4.91
CA LYS A 169 9.92 -20.26 5.74
C LYS A 169 10.71 -19.08 6.32
N GLN A 170 11.04 -18.08 5.49
CA GLN A 170 11.78 -16.89 5.94
C GLN A 170 10.97 -16.06 6.98
N LEU A 171 9.65 -15.98 6.82
CA LEU A 171 8.75 -15.38 7.81
C LEU A 171 8.84 -16.11 9.15
N LEU A 172 8.70 -17.44 9.14
CA LEU A 172 8.76 -18.26 10.35
C LEU A 172 10.15 -18.25 11.01
N GLU A 173 11.23 -18.24 10.25
CA GLU A 173 12.60 -18.08 10.73
C GLU A 173 12.81 -16.72 11.42
N ASN A 174 12.24 -15.65 10.85
CA ASN A 174 12.27 -14.35 11.49
C ASN A 174 11.51 -14.36 12.81
N ASP A 175 10.34 -14.97 12.84
CA ASP A 175 9.52 -15.03 14.04
C ASP A 175 10.10 -15.97 15.10
N LEU A 176 10.81 -17.02 14.69
CA LEU A 176 11.55 -17.90 15.61
C LEU A 176 12.55 -17.11 16.46
N ARG A 177 13.20 -16.09 15.89
CA ARG A 177 14.11 -15.20 16.62
C ARG A 177 13.37 -14.25 17.57
N TYR A 178 12.08 -14.03 17.34
CA TYR A 178 11.24 -13.14 18.14
C TYR A 178 10.46 -13.88 19.24
N THR A 179 10.34 -15.21 19.18
CA THR A 179 9.62 -16.02 20.17
C THR A 179 10.14 -15.81 21.61
N PRO A 180 9.30 -16.05 22.67
CA PRO A 180 7.86 -16.20 22.59
C PRO A 180 7.14 -14.86 22.41
N PHE A 181 5.99 -14.87 21.74
CA PHE A 181 5.12 -13.71 21.61
C PHE A 181 3.65 -14.14 21.58
N THR A 182 2.75 -13.22 21.89
CA THR A 182 1.31 -13.46 21.83
C THR A 182 0.76 -12.94 20.53
N PHE A 183 0.19 -13.80 19.70
CA PHE A 183 -0.53 -13.41 18.51
C PHE A 183 -1.86 -12.75 18.89
N VAL A 184 -2.15 -11.57 18.33
CA VAL A 184 -3.37 -10.82 18.60
C VAL A 184 -4.36 -10.98 17.45
N GLY A 185 -3.88 -11.04 16.21
CA GLY A 185 -4.70 -11.28 15.04
C GLY A 185 -4.01 -10.96 13.72
N SER A 186 -4.57 -11.47 12.63
CA SER A 186 -4.19 -11.18 11.24
C SER A 186 -5.35 -10.54 10.49
N GLU A 187 -5.05 -9.82 9.41
CA GLU A 187 -6.02 -9.12 8.55
C GLU A 187 -7.03 -8.29 9.36
N GLN A 188 -6.53 -7.59 10.40
CA GLN A 188 -7.38 -6.88 11.34
C GLN A 188 -7.84 -5.52 10.79
N PRO A 189 -9.16 -5.32 10.60
CA PRO A 189 -9.66 -4.02 10.21
C PRO A 189 -9.51 -3.01 11.35
N VAL A 190 -8.84 -1.90 11.06
CA VAL A 190 -8.69 -0.79 12.00
C VAL A 190 -9.23 0.48 11.40
N GLN A 191 -9.93 1.26 12.23
CA GLN A 191 -10.51 2.52 11.80
C GLN A 191 -10.71 3.46 12.97
N GLU A 192 -10.70 4.76 12.67
CA GLU A 192 -10.97 5.86 13.61
C GLU A 192 -11.79 6.93 12.89
N ASP A 193 -12.86 7.39 13.54
CA ASP A 193 -13.66 8.50 13.04
C ASP A 193 -12.94 9.82 13.32
N ILE A 194 -12.93 10.72 12.34
CA ILE A 194 -12.21 12.00 12.37
C ILE A 194 -13.11 13.14 11.91
N GLU A 195 -12.82 14.35 12.38
CA GLU A 195 -13.45 15.58 11.94
C GLU A 195 -12.48 16.41 11.12
N ILE A 196 -12.90 16.78 9.91
CA ILE A 196 -12.12 17.59 8.97
C ILE A 196 -12.76 18.97 8.92
N LYS A 197 -11.99 19.99 9.29
CA LYS A 197 -12.47 21.38 9.23
C LYS A 197 -12.36 21.89 7.79
N THR A 198 -13.43 22.45 7.29
CA THR A 198 -13.48 23.07 5.97
C THR A 198 -14.07 24.47 6.04
N PRO A 199 -13.86 25.32 5.03
CA PRO A 199 -14.49 26.64 4.97
C PRO A 199 -16.03 26.60 5.00
N LYS A 200 -16.65 25.47 4.67
CA LYS A 200 -18.11 25.27 4.65
C LYS A 200 -18.65 24.48 5.84
N GLY A 201 -17.83 24.20 6.85
CA GLY A 201 -18.19 23.46 8.03
C GLY A 201 -17.33 22.21 8.24
N ILE A 202 -17.79 21.32 9.11
CA ILE A 202 -17.08 20.10 9.48
C ILE A 202 -17.59 18.93 8.63
N ILE A 203 -16.66 18.20 8.04
CA ILE A 203 -16.90 16.89 7.42
C ILE A 203 -16.52 15.82 8.43
N LYS A 204 -17.41 14.84 8.63
CA LYS A 204 -17.11 13.67 9.44
C LYS A 204 -16.67 12.54 8.54
N SER A 205 -15.46 12.07 8.75
CA SER A 205 -14.88 11.03 7.93
C SER A 205 -14.29 9.93 8.80
N ARG A 206 -13.65 8.98 8.17
CA ARG A 206 -12.96 7.86 8.81
C ARG A 206 -11.62 7.65 8.18
N ILE A 207 -10.62 7.34 8.99
CA ILE A 207 -9.33 6.84 8.54
C ILE A 207 -9.21 5.37 8.92
N GLY A 208 -8.48 4.57 8.15
CA GLY A 208 -8.23 3.18 8.51
C GLY A 208 -7.92 2.28 7.32
N GLY A 209 -7.68 1.02 7.64
CA GLY A 209 -7.33 -0.02 6.68
C GLY A 209 -7.37 -1.38 7.33
N ILE A 210 -6.52 -2.26 6.86
CA ILE A 210 -6.35 -3.63 7.36
C ILE A 210 -4.88 -3.76 7.77
N ILE A 211 -4.65 -4.25 8.98
CA ILE A 211 -3.31 -4.58 9.49
C ILE A 211 -3.05 -6.06 9.21
N ASP A 212 -1.96 -6.36 8.52
CA ASP A 212 -1.62 -7.73 8.13
C ASP A 212 -1.48 -8.64 9.35
N ARG A 213 -0.74 -8.18 10.39
CA ARG A 213 -0.60 -8.90 11.66
C ARG A 213 -0.41 -7.97 12.86
N LEU A 214 -1.06 -8.35 13.95
CA LEU A 214 -0.85 -7.80 15.29
C LEU A 214 -0.31 -8.89 16.21
N ASP A 215 0.74 -8.60 16.96
CA ASP A 215 1.23 -9.43 18.03
C ASP A 215 1.71 -8.57 19.23
N SER A 216 1.86 -9.17 20.38
CA SER A 216 2.34 -8.48 21.57
C SER A 216 3.45 -9.27 22.27
N LYS A 217 4.43 -8.51 22.78
CA LYS A 217 5.53 -9.03 23.59
C LYS A 217 5.97 -7.98 24.60
N ASP A 218 6.20 -8.37 25.83
CA ASP A 218 6.76 -7.52 26.90
C ASP A 218 6.05 -6.16 27.03
N GLY A 219 4.70 -6.15 26.95
CA GLY A 219 3.90 -4.94 27.09
C GLY A 219 3.89 -4.02 25.86
N THR A 220 4.43 -4.47 24.74
CA THR A 220 4.44 -3.75 23.47
C THR A 220 3.54 -4.46 22.45
N LEU A 221 2.62 -3.75 21.82
CA LEU A 221 1.85 -4.19 20.67
C LEU A 221 2.64 -3.90 19.40
N ARG A 222 2.99 -4.92 18.65
CA ARG A 222 3.68 -4.78 17.36
C ARG A 222 2.67 -4.85 16.21
N ILE A 223 2.72 -3.86 15.33
CA ILE A 223 2.03 -3.86 14.06
C ILE A 223 3.01 -4.36 13.01
N VAL A 224 2.72 -5.46 12.35
CA VAL A 224 3.56 -6.02 11.29
C VAL A 224 2.84 -5.90 9.97
N ASP A 225 3.48 -5.21 9.03
CA ASP A 225 3.03 -5.10 7.63
C ASP A 225 4.04 -5.86 6.76
N TYR A 226 3.56 -6.84 6.00
CA TYR A 226 4.38 -7.69 5.16
C TYR A 226 4.67 -7.06 3.80
N LYS A 227 5.92 -7.17 3.36
CA LYS A 227 6.34 -6.73 2.03
C LYS A 227 7.09 -7.84 1.31
N THR A 228 6.48 -8.36 0.25
CA THR A 228 7.08 -9.39 -0.62
C THR A 228 8.07 -8.82 -1.61
N GLY A 229 8.04 -7.51 -1.86
CA GLY A 229 8.95 -6.79 -2.75
C GLY A 229 9.35 -5.42 -2.19
N GLY A 230 10.19 -4.71 -2.94
CA GLY A 230 10.69 -3.39 -2.54
C GLY A 230 11.85 -3.45 -1.54
N ASP A 231 12.34 -2.29 -1.13
CA ASP A 231 13.44 -2.15 -0.18
C ASP A 231 13.01 -1.36 1.05
N ALA A 232 13.64 -1.69 2.19
CA ALA A 232 13.47 -0.94 3.42
C ALA A 232 13.89 0.51 3.22
N ASP A 233 13.03 1.42 3.63
CA ASP A 233 13.23 2.85 3.55
C ASP A 233 13.36 3.44 4.94
N THR A 234 14.20 4.47 5.07
CA THR A 234 14.47 5.13 6.35
C THR A 234 14.14 6.61 6.21
N PRO A 235 12.91 7.03 6.55
CA PRO A 235 12.56 8.45 6.48
C PRO A 235 13.36 9.26 7.49
N PRO A 236 13.79 10.48 7.13
CA PRO A 236 14.58 11.32 8.04
C PRO A 236 13.78 11.81 9.25
N ASN A 237 12.49 12.07 9.08
CA ASN A 237 11.56 12.57 10.10
C ASN A 237 10.11 12.34 9.66
N VAL A 238 9.15 12.68 10.53
CA VAL A 238 7.71 12.55 10.25
C VAL A 238 7.27 13.44 9.08
N GLU A 239 7.80 14.64 8.96
CA GLU A 239 7.47 15.59 7.88
C GLU A 239 7.72 14.99 6.50
N SER A 240 8.79 14.23 6.33
CA SER A 240 9.15 13.59 5.06
C SER A 240 8.12 12.57 4.57
N LEU A 241 7.28 12.03 5.47
CA LEU A 241 6.19 11.13 5.13
C LEU A 241 5.04 11.87 4.42
N PHE A 242 4.92 13.17 4.64
CA PHE A 242 3.89 14.03 4.07
C PHE A 242 4.39 14.92 2.93
N THR A 243 5.69 14.97 2.71
CA THR A 243 6.29 15.79 1.66
C THR A 243 6.44 14.99 0.37
N PRO A 244 5.88 15.47 -0.76
CA PRO A 244 6.07 14.80 -2.05
C PRO A 244 7.56 14.65 -2.38
N ALA A 245 7.98 13.42 -2.70
CA ALA A 245 9.35 13.10 -3.07
C ALA A 245 9.39 11.93 -4.06
N LYS A 246 10.47 11.82 -4.83
CA LYS A 246 10.68 10.69 -5.75
C LYS A 246 10.58 9.34 -5.04
N LYS A 247 11.20 9.25 -3.86
CA LYS A 247 11.13 8.10 -2.96
C LYS A 247 10.57 8.58 -1.61
N ARG A 248 9.25 8.69 -1.51
CA ARG A 248 8.56 8.92 -0.25
C ARG A 248 8.27 7.57 0.42
N SER A 249 8.46 7.49 1.72
CA SER A 249 8.31 6.25 2.49
C SER A 249 6.82 5.88 2.70
N ASN A 250 6.14 5.47 1.62
CA ASN A 250 4.70 5.18 1.58
C ASN A 250 4.30 4.08 2.56
N TYR A 251 5.12 3.06 2.73
CA TYR A 251 4.85 1.95 3.64
C TYR A 251 5.03 2.36 5.10
N VAL A 252 6.02 3.22 5.40
CA VAL A 252 6.16 3.80 6.75
C VAL A 252 4.96 4.68 7.07
N PHE A 253 4.50 5.52 6.13
CA PHE A 253 3.27 6.29 6.29
C PHE A 253 2.07 5.39 6.62
N GLN A 254 1.90 4.28 5.91
CA GLN A 254 0.82 3.30 6.13
C GLN A 254 0.87 2.72 7.54
N THR A 255 2.02 2.20 7.97
CA THR A 255 2.16 1.61 9.30
C THR A 255 2.05 2.64 10.42
N PHE A 256 2.50 3.88 10.19
CA PHE A 256 2.32 4.99 11.14
C PHE A 256 0.85 5.40 11.28
N LEU A 257 0.07 5.37 10.18
CA LEU A 257 -1.37 5.59 10.26
C LEU A 257 -2.06 4.52 11.13
N TYR A 258 -1.68 3.26 10.96
CA TYR A 258 -2.20 2.18 11.80
C TYR A 258 -1.76 2.33 13.26
N ALA A 259 -0.50 2.68 13.50
CA ALA A 259 0.02 2.91 14.84
C ALA A 259 -0.73 4.07 15.53
N ALA A 260 -0.97 5.17 14.82
CA ALA A 260 -1.75 6.29 15.34
C ALA A 260 -3.17 5.87 15.77
N ILE A 261 -3.85 5.03 14.99
CA ILE A 261 -5.17 4.52 15.35
C ILE A 261 -5.08 3.60 16.58
N MET A 262 -4.07 2.72 16.63
CA MET A 262 -3.92 1.74 17.71
C MET A 262 -3.54 2.38 19.04
N CYS A 263 -2.71 3.43 19.05
CA CYS A 263 -2.37 4.17 20.27
C CYS A 263 -3.59 4.69 21.03
N ARG A 264 -4.67 5.04 20.32
CA ARG A 264 -5.93 5.50 20.95
C ARG A 264 -6.84 4.35 21.40
N LYS A 265 -6.66 3.15 20.84
CA LYS A 265 -7.56 2.02 21.12
C LYS A 265 -7.14 1.18 22.31
N GLN A 266 -5.88 1.28 22.68
CA GLN A 266 -5.34 0.42 23.74
C GLN A 266 -4.10 1.09 24.40
N PRO A 267 -3.82 0.77 25.71
CA PRO A 267 -2.82 1.48 26.50
C PRO A 267 -1.38 0.97 26.34
N LEU A 268 -1.13 -0.06 25.53
CA LEU A 268 0.21 -0.61 25.36
C LEU A 268 1.06 0.32 24.47
N LYS A 269 2.37 0.22 24.58
CA LYS A 269 3.27 0.78 23.56
C LYS A 269 2.96 0.18 22.19
N VAL A 270 3.05 0.97 21.13
CA VAL A 270 2.81 0.52 19.76
C VAL A 270 4.09 0.62 18.96
N ALA A 271 4.59 -0.51 18.46
CA ALA A 271 5.78 -0.59 17.61
C ALA A 271 5.39 -0.95 16.17
N PRO A 272 5.42 0.01 15.23
CA PRO A 272 5.18 -0.26 13.82
C PRO A 272 6.40 -0.97 13.19
N SER A 273 6.15 -2.00 12.41
CA SER A 273 7.19 -2.81 11.78
C SER A 273 6.86 -3.11 10.31
N LEU A 274 7.87 -3.08 9.46
CA LEU A 274 7.81 -3.45 8.05
C LEU A 274 8.68 -4.69 7.81
N LEU A 275 8.03 -5.81 7.56
CA LEU A 275 8.73 -7.07 7.36
C LEU A 275 8.93 -7.35 5.87
N TYR A 276 10.11 -7.01 5.35
CA TYR A 276 10.53 -7.34 4.00
C TYR A 276 10.96 -8.80 3.94
N ILE A 277 10.10 -9.65 3.42
CA ILE A 277 10.22 -11.12 3.50
C ILE A 277 11.51 -11.63 2.86
N HIS A 278 11.90 -11.10 1.71
CA HIS A 278 13.12 -11.50 1.02
C HIS A 278 14.42 -11.23 1.83
N ARG A 279 14.34 -10.36 2.86
CA ARG A 279 15.44 -10.03 3.79
C ARG A 279 15.35 -10.78 5.11
N ALA A 280 14.20 -11.37 5.41
CA ALA A 280 13.89 -11.95 6.70
C ALA A 280 14.80 -13.14 7.11
N ALA A 281 15.41 -13.82 6.14
CA ALA A 281 16.38 -14.89 6.38
C ALA A 281 17.73 -14.40 6.95
N THR A 282 18.05 -13.10 6.81
CA THR A 282 19.32 -12.56 7.31
C THR A 282 19.28 -12.43 8.82
N GLU A 283 20.27 -13.00 9.53
CA GLU A 283 20.30 -13.01 11.01
C GLU A 283 20.28 -11.62 11.64
N THR A 284 20.92 -10.64 10.99
CA THR A 284 21.00 -9.25 11.45
C THR A 284 19.79 -8.41 11.07
N TYR A 285 18.84 -8.98 10.31
CA TYR A 285 17.67 -8.24 9.86
C TYR A 285 16.67 -8.01 11.01
N SER A 286 16.20 -6.76 11.11
CA SER A 286 15.11 -6.36 12.00
C SER A 286 13.99 -5.70 11.20
N PRO A 287 12.72 -6.08 11.42
CA PRO A 287 11.58 -5.44 10.78
C PRO A 287 11.22 -4.08 11.39
N VAL A 288 11.85 -3.71 12.50
CA VAL A 288 11.58 -2.42 13.18
C VAL A 288 11.92 -1.26 12.26
N ILE A 289 10.97 -0.36 12.07
CA ILE A 289 11.17 0.84 11.24
C ILE A 289 12.28 1.68 11.84
N GLN A 290 13.18 2.15 11.00
CA GLN A 290 14.27 3.04 11.39
C GLN A 290 13.96 4.45 10.91
N MET A 291 14.17 5.46 11.77
CA MET A 291 14.03 6.87 11.46
C MET A 291 15.37 7.56 11.60
N GLY A 292 15.63 8.59 10.81
CA GLY A 292 16.80 9.43 10.98
C GLY A 292 17.43 9.94 9.69
N GLU A 293 18.14 11.03 9.79
CA GLU A 293 18.79 11.70 8.65
C GLU A 293 19.91 10.86 8.04
N SER A 294 20.18 11.07 6.76
CA SER A 294 21.32 10.45 6.08
C SER A 294 22.64 10.81 6.81
N ARG A 295 23.52 9.81 6.93
CA ARG A 295 24.83 9.93 7.59
C ARG A 295 24.80 10.13 9.11
N LYS A 296 23.63 10.09 9.77
CA LYS A 296 23.49 10.03 11.22
C LYS A 296 23.07 8.62 11.67
N PRO A 297 23.30 8.26 12.94
CA PRO A 297 22.74 7.04 13.50
C PRO A 297 21.22 7.01 13.31
N LYS A 298 20.69 5.82 13.02
CA LYS A 298 19.25 5.62 12.86
C LYS A 298 18.66 5.18 14.19
N GLU A 299 17.47 5.64 14.47
CA GLU A 299 16.74 5.30 15.69
C GLU A 299 15.60 4.34 15.36
N PRO A 300 15.51 3.20 16.05
CA PRO A 300 14.39 2.28 15.86
C PRO A 300 13.12 2.87 16.48
N VAL A 301 12.00 2.71 15.79
CA VAL A 301 10.68 3.13 16.28
C VAL A 301 10.08 2.01 17.13
N GLU A 302 10.53 1.90 18.37
CA GLU A 302 10.05 0.91 19.35
C GLU A 302 8.77 1.37 20.07
N ASP A 303 8.51 2.67 20.05
CA ASP A 303 7.30 3.29 20.62
C ASP A 303 6.84 4.44 19.73
N PHE A 304 5.72 4.25 19.05
CA PHE A 304 5.17 5.25 18.16
C PHE A 304 4.64 6.50 18.89
N SER A 305 4.34 6.43 20.18
CA SER A 305 3.80 7.57 20.95
C SER A 305 4.67 8.83 20.86
N ILE A 306 5.98 8.65 20.65
CA ILE A 306 6.94 9.75 20.48
C ILE A 306 6.64 10.58 19.21
N TYR A 307 6.10 9.94 18.18
CA TYR A 307 5.81 10.55 16.88
C TYR A 307 4.34 10.88 16.69
N GLU A 308 3.45 10.41 17.58
CA GLU A 308 1.99 10.45 17.40
C GLU A 308 1.47 11.87 17.20
N THR A 309 1.88 12.81 18.07
CA THR A 309 1.38 14.19 18.02
C THR A 309 1.70 14.85 16.69
N GLU A 310 2.97 14.84 16.28
CA GLU A 310 3.38 15.42 15.00
C GLU A 310 2.72 14.74 13.81
N PHE A 311 2.63 13.40 13.82
CA PHE A 311 1.99 12.67 12.73
C PHE A 311 0.50 13.03 12.59
N ARG A 312 -0.23 13.14 13.71
CA ARG A 312 -1.65 13.51 13.71
C ARG A 312 -1.90 14.94 13.26
N GLU A 313 -1.07 15.88 13.70
CA GLU A 313 -1.16 17.28 13.26
C GLU A 313 -0.99 17.39 11.75
N ARG A 314 0.03 16.73 11.20
CA ARG A 314 0.27 16.71 9.75
C ARG A 314 -0.82 15.97 8.97
N LEU A 315 -1.35 14.88 9.52
CA LEU A 315 -2.50 14.16 8.94
C LEU A 315 -3.74 15.05 8.89
N GLN A 316 -4.00 15.82 9.94
CA GLN A 316 -5.13 16.75 9.98
C GLN A 316 -4.99 17.83 8.90
N VAL A 317 -3.80 18.42 8.76
CA VAL A 317 -3.51 19.40 7.69
C VAL A 317 -3.72 18.77 6.31
N LEU A 318 -3.20 17.57 6.06
CA LEU A 318 -3.39 16.87 4.79
C LEU A 318 -4.88 16.67 4.46
N LEU A 319 -5.69 16.27 5.44
CA LEU A 319 -7.12 16.04 5.24
C LEU A 319 -7.87 17.36 5.00
N GLU A 320 -7.50 18.43 5.66
CA GLU A 320 -8.02 19.78 5.43
C GLU A 320 -7.67 20.29 4.03
N ASP A 321 -6.44 20.06 3.55
CA ASP A 321 -6.00 20.39 2.18
C ASP A 321 -6.77 19.61 1.11
N ILE A 322 -7.05 18.32 1.37
CA ILE A 322 -7.87 17.49 0.47
C ILE A 322 -9.25 18.13 0.26
N PHE A 323 -9.85 18.72 1.30
CA PHE A 323 -11.17 19.37 1.22
C PHE A 323 -11.10 20.89 1.05
N ASN A 324 -9.93 21.48 0.91
CA ASN A 324 -9.83 22.91 0.65
C ASN A 324 -10.18 23.22 -0.82
N PRO A 325 -11.24 24.00 -1.11
CA PRO A 325 -11.66 24.30 -2.47
C PRO A 325 -10.65 25.16 -3.24
N GLU A 326 -9.78 25.90 -2.53
CA GLU A 326 -8.76 26.76 -3.14
C GLU A 326 -7.53 25.97 -3.64
N ILE A 327 -7.37 24.73 -3.19
CA ILE A 327 -6.27 23.85 -3.60
C ILE A 327 -6.79 22.88 -4.67
N PRO A 328 -6.49 23.10 -5.96
CA PRO A 328 -6.97 22.23 -7.04
C PRO A 328 -6.25 20.89 -7.05
N PHE A 329 -6.80 19.91 -7.77
CA PHE A 329 -6.09 18.68 -8.08
C PHE A 329 -5.12 18.91 -9.24
N THR A 330 -3.83 18.84 -8.96
CA THR A 330 -2.76 19.08 -9.93
C THR A 330 -2.00 17.80 -10.26
N GLN A 331 -1.39 17.78 -11.43
CA GLN A 331 -0.38 16.77 -11.74
C GLN A 331 0.81 16.92 -10.79
N THR A 332 1.44 15.79 -10.45
CA THR A 332 2.70 15.83 -9.73
C THR A 332 3.80 16.50 -10.57
N GLU A 333 4.67 17.24 -9.91
CA GLU A 333 5.89 17.78 -10.53
C GLU A 333 6.98 16.70 -10.68
N ILE A 334 6.85 15.62 -9.95
CA ILE A 334 7.81 14.50 -9.93
C ILE A 334 7.48 13.53 -11.07
N VAL A 335 8.05 13.76 -12.24
CA VAL A 335 7.75 13.02 -13.47
C VAL A 335 8.01 11.51 -13.34
N GLU A 336 8.97 11.12 -12.52
CA GLU A 336 9.26 9.71 -12.25
C GLU A 336 8.07 8.94 -11.65
N LYS A 337 7.20 9.62 -10.90
CA LYS A 337 5.94 9.02 -10.39
C LYS A 337 4.96 8.66 -11.51
N CYS A 338 5.13 9.25 -12.70
CA CYS A 338 4.29 8.97 -13.86
C CYS A 338 4.75 7.76 -14.67
N THR A 339 5.97 7.23 -14.45
CA THR A 339 6.55 6.17 -15.27
C THR A 339 5.66 4.93 -15.36
N TYR A 340 5.10 4.52 -14.23
CA TYR A 340 4.21 3.35 -14.11
C TYR A 340 2.79 3.73 -13.68
N CYS A 341 2.37 4.97 -14.00
CA CYS A 341 1.04 5.44 -13.64
C CYS A 341 0.02 5.00 -14.71
N ASP A 342 -1.08 4.38 -14.30
CA ASP A 342 -2.16 3.94 -15.17
C ASP A 342 -2.76 5.09 -15.99
N PHE A 343 -2.72 6.30 -15.46
CA PHE A 343 -3.25 7.51 -16.08
C PHE A 343 -2.20 8.31 -16.87
N LYS A 344 -1.02 7.74 -17.14
CA LYS A 344 0.09 8.39 -17.85
C LYS A 344 -0.36 8.97 -19.20
N THR A 345 -1.05 8.17 -19.99
CA THR A 345 -1.56 8.59 -21.31
C THR A 345 -2.59 9.70 -21.21
N LEU A 346 -3.51 9.60 -20.22
CA LEU A 346 -4.52 10.64 -19.97
C LEU A 346 -3.86 11.96 -19.54
N CYS A 347 -2.78 11.87 -18.79
CA CYS A 347 -1.99 13.01 -18.33
C CYS A 347 -1.01 13.56 -19.39
N LYS A 348 -0.87 12.91 -20.54
CA LYS A 348 0.10 13.27 -21.61
C LYS A 348 1.55 13.31 -21.08
N ARG A 349 1.94 12.33 -20.24
CA ARG A 349 3.26 12.19 -19.61
C ARG A 349 4.01 10.98 -20.14
#